data_f94b88074abd7c8ecca49a98b6e70e2b
#
_entry.id   f94b88074abd7c8ecca49a98b6e70e2b
#
_cell.length_a   1.000
_cell.length_b   1.000
_cell.length_c   1.000
_cell.angle_alpha   90.00
_cell.angle_beta   90.00
_cell.angle_gamma   90.00
#
_symmetry.space_group_name_H-M   'P 1'
#
loop_
_entity.id
_entity.type
_entity.pdbx_description
1 polymer ?
#
loop_
_entity_poly.entity_id
_entity_poly.type
_entity_poly.pdbx_seq_one_letter_code
_entity_poly.pdbx_strand_id
1 'polypeptide(L)'
;MASYRLRTQLPSAYCNYPSKVNATGTDIAVFSKPHPDDAMLFHHMKGQGTKIVVDICDDHFKHKDLGQLYEEFCRDADAVVCPTEEMARRIHEYVQKEAHIIPDSWENRGLPHAEGEKFLWLGHQLNLNEILPYKQMLLRYDMTYCTGPNDVLECVPWSTSMQGQVLAQSNVVLLPNKEETYKSANRLINAIMAGCFVIGSKIVINREFKHFCYLGPVKGGLQFVQGYKSELNALVREGQRYIQMNYSPEVIGRKWQSVFDSI
;
A
#
# COMPACT_ATOMS: atom_id res chain seq x y z
N MET A 1 -10.65 6.36 1.20
CA MET A 1 -9.31 6.23 0.58
C MET A 1 -8.56 5.09 1.26
N ALA A 2 -7.71 4.32 0.53
CA ALA A 2 -6.93 3.22 1.11
C ALA A 2 -5.95 3.72 2.19
N SER A 3 -5.25 4.82 1.94
CA SER A 3 -4.30 5.41 2.90
C SER A 3 -4.94 5.71 4.26
N TYR A 4 -6.10 6.36 4.31
CA TYR A 4 -6.78 6.61 5.58
C TYR A 4 -7.07 5.31 6.33
N ARG A 5 -7.60 4.30 5.65
CA ARG A 5 -7.96 3.02 6.26
C ARG A 5 -6.74 2.25 6.77
N LEU A 6 -5.70 2.12 5.94
CA LEU A 6 -4.53 1.29 6.23
C LEU A 6 -3.54 1.97 7.18
N ARG A 7 -3.43 3.29 7.11
CA ARG A 7 -2.41 4.06 7.83
C ARG A 7 -2.93 4.74 9.08
N THR A 8 -4.23 5.02 9.14
CA THR A 8 -4.84 5.73 10.27
C THR A 8 -5.86 4.86 10.99
N GLN A 9 -6.92 4.45 10.31
CA GLN A 9 -8.07 3.80 10.95
C GLN A 9 -7.71 2.45 11.58
N LEU A 10 -7.01 1.55 10.85
CA LEU A 10 -6.66 0.24 11.39
C LEU A 10 -5.60 0.33 12.51
N PRO A 11 -4.49 1.07 12.34
CA PRO A 11 -3.48 1.17 13.39
C PRO A 11 -3.93 1.95 14.62
N SER A 12 -4.88 2.90 14.50
CA SER A 12 -5.33 3.73 15.64
C SER A 12 -5.91 2.93 16.80
N ALA A 13 -6.46 1.75 16.53
CA ALA A 13 -6.93 0.85 17.59
C ALA A 13 -5.81 0.33 18.51
N TYR A 14 -4.55 0.47 18.09
CA TYR A 14 -3.36 0.01 18.81
C TYR A 14 -2.45 1.16 19.25
N CYS A 15 -2.92 2.41 19.11
CA CYS A 15 -2.27 3.59 19.65
C CYS A 15 -2.96 4.03 20.94
N ASN A 16 -2.22 4.55 21.91
CA ASN A 16 -2.78 5.14 23.13
C ASN A 16 -3.39 6.52 22.90
N TYR A 17 -3.34 7.03 21.67
CA TYR A 17 -3.92 8.31 21.27
C TYR A 17 -5.29 8.11 20.64
N PRO A 18 -6.38 8.61 21.26
CA PRO A 18 -7.70 8.55 20.65
C PRO A 18 -7.71 9.40 19.38
N SER A 19 -8.11 8.81 18.25
CA SER A 19 -8.18 9.51 16.97
C SER A 19 -9.57 10.04 16.68
N LYS A 20 -9.65 11.29 16.17
CA LYS A 20 -10.88 11.89 15.63
C LYS A 20 -10.59 12.48 14.26
N VAL A 21 -11.56 12.40 13.36
CA VAL A 21 -11.46 13.03 12.04
C VAL A 21 -11.91 14.49 12.16
N ASN A 22 -11.11 15.42 11.62
CA ASN A 22 -11.41 16.86 11.57
C ASN A 22 -11.72 17.50 12.94
N ALA A 23 -11.02 17.10 14.00
CA ALA A 23 -11.19 17.66 15.33
C ALA A 23 -10.30 18.89 15.54
N THR A 24 -10.86 19.96 16.05
CA THR A 24 -10.12 21.13 16.58
C THR A 24 -9.77 20.89 18.06
N GLY A 25 -8.72 21.54 18.58
CA GLY A 25 -8.29 21.42 19.97
C GLY A 25 -7.65 20.07 20.28
N THR A 26 -6.93 19.49 19.33
CA THR A 26 -6.13 18.27 19.49
C THR A 26 -4.68 18.61 19.77
N ASP A 27 -3.99 17.77 20.54
CA ASP A 27 -2.55 17.95 20.82
C ASP A 27 -1.69 17.63 19.59
N ILE A 28 -2.12 16.64 18.77
CA ILE A 28 -1.43 16.19 17.56
C ILE A 28 -2.42 16.13 16.39
N ALA A 29 -2.03 16.67 15.24
CA ALA A 29 -2.77 16.57 13.99
C ALA A 29 -1.95 15.81 12.92
N VAL A 30 -2.58 14.85 12.23
CA VAL A 30 -1.98 14.09 11.14
C VAL A 30 -2.60 14.51 9.81
N PHE A 31 -1.80 15.10 8.94
CA PHE A 31 -2.18 15.44 7.56
C PHE A 31 -1.69 14.34 6.62
N SER A 32 -2.59 13.44 6.23
CA SER A 32 -2.27 12.34 5.30
C SER A 32 -2.62 12.72 3.87
N LYS A 33 -1.66 12.68 2.96
CA LYS A 33 -1.78 13.16 1.58
C LYS A 33 -2.24 14.61 1.51
N PRO A 34 -1.41 15.58 1.93
CA PRO A 34 -1.79 16.98 1.96
C PRO A 34 -2.45 17.47 0.66
N HIS A 35 -3.54 18.22 0.80
CA HIS A 35 -4.28 18.84 -0.28
C HIS A 35 -4.26 20.36 -0.12
N PRO A 36 -4.38 21.18 -1.19
CA PRO A 36 -4.43 22.64 -1.07
C PRO A 36 -5.47 23.14 -0.07
N ASP A 37 -6.61 22.48 0.04
CA ASP A 37 -7.67 22.82 1.00
C ASP A 37 -7.24 22.63 2.46
N ASP A 38 -6.20 21.84 2.73
CA ASP A 38 -5.69 21.62 4.09
C ASP A 38 -4.80 22.77 4.58
N ALA A 39 -4.29 23.62 3.69
CA ALA A 39 -3.27 24.63 4.03
C ALA A 39 -3.73 25.59 5.14
N MET A 40 -4.95 26.11 5.05
CA MET A 40 -5.48 27.02 6.06
C MET A 40 -5.62 26.32 7.43
N LEU A 41 -6.09 25.07 7.46
CA LEU A 41 -6.23 24.29 8.68
C LEU A 41 -4.85 23.95 9.28
N PHE A 42 -3.89 23.58 8.44
CA PHE A 42 -2.52 23.29 8.85
C PHE A 42 -1.89 24.49 9.59
N HIS A 43 -1.89 25.67 8.98
CA HIS A 43 -1.32 26.87 9.60
C HIS A 43 -2.09 27.33 10.84
N HIS A 44 -3.42 27.20 10.84
CA HIS A 44 -4.25 27.51 11.99
C HIS A 44 -3.89 26.63 13.19
N MET A 45 -3.85 25.30 13.02
CA MET A 45 -3.53 24.34 14.09
C MET A 45 -2.11 24.53 14.59
N LYS A 46 -1.16 24.72 13.69
CA LYS A 46 0.23 25.02 14.05
C LYS A 46 0.35 26.31 14.87
N GLY A 47 -0.37 27.37 14.48
CA GLY A 47 -0.43 28.63 15.21
C GLY A 47 -1.05 28.52 16.62
N GLN A 48 -1.85 27.48 16.86
CA GLN A 48 -2.39 27.14 18.18
C GLN A 48 -1.46 26.24 19.02
N GLY A 49 -0.30 25.88 18.51
CA GLY A 49 0.66 24.99 19.21
C GLY A 49 0.36 23.51 19.07
N THR A 50 -0.60 23.10 18.20
CA THR A 50 -0.83 21.68 17.86
C THR A 50 0.41 21.13 17.17
N LYS A 51 0.86 19.94 17.59
CA LYS A 51 1.94 19.21 16.94
C LYS A 51 1.46 18.65 15.61
N ILE A 52 2.24 18.85 14.56
CA ILE A 52 1.84 18.46 13.20
C ILE A 52 2.68 17.29 12.70
N VAL A 53 2.00 16.23 12.30
CA VAL A 53 2.60 15.11 11.57
C VAL A 53 2.10 15.12 10.12
N VAL A 54 3.01 15.04 9.16
CA VAL A 54 2.68 14.96 7.73
C VAL A 54 2.98 13.55 7.23
N ASP A 55 1.97 12.89 6.66
CA ASP A 55 2.07 11.52 6.12
C ASP A 55 2.08 11.53 4.59
N ILE A 56 3.25 11.33 4.01
CA ILE A 56 3.50 11.34 2.57
C ILE A 56 3.38 9.93 1.99
N CYS A 57 2.23 9.63 1.38
CA CYS A 57 1.95 8.32 0.79
C CYS A 57 2.24 8.24 -0.72
N ASP A 58 2.28 9.38 -1.41
CA ASP A 58 2.50 9.50 -2.86
C ASP A 58 3.59 10.54 -3.14
N ASP A 59 4.45 10.30 -4.14
CA ASP A 59 5.48 11.28 -4.56
C ASP A 59 4.83 12.35 -5.45
N HIS A 60 4.46 13.46 -4.84
CA HIS A 60 3.95 14.64 -5.54
C HIS A 60 4.94 15.81 -5.55
N PHE A 61 6.18 15.63 -5.10
CA PHE A 61 7.18 16.71 -5.07
C PHE A 61 7.46 17.30 -6.46
N LYS A 62 7.36 16.51 -7.52
CA LYS A 62 7.48 17.02 -8.91
C LYS A 62 6.15 17.44 -9.54
N HIS A 63 5.04 17.31 -8.83
CA HIS A 63 3.75 17.71 -9.38
C HIS A 63 3.64 19.23 -9.44
N LYS A 64 3.23 19.77 -10.59
CA LYS A 64 3.19 21.22 -10.85
C LYS A 64 2.43 22.01 -9.78
N ASP A 65 1.29 21.45 -9.35
CA ASP A 65 0.36 22.17 -8.45
C ASP A 65 0.50 21.74 -6.97
N LEU A 66 1.14 20.60 -6.70
CA LEU A 66 1.24 20.03 -5.35
C LEU A 66 2.66 20.04 -4.79
N GLY A 67 3.69 20.14 -5.64
CA GLY A 67 5.07 19.99 -5.20
C GLY A 67 5.47 20.98 -4.12
N GLN A 68 5.21 22.25 -4.35
CA GLN A 68 5.51 23.30 -3.37
C GLN A 68 4.76 23.11 -2.05
N LEU A 69 3.48 22.72 -2.11
CA LEU A 69 2.68 22.43 -0.92
C LEU A 69 3.28 21.26 -0.11
N TYR A 70 3.69 20.18 -0.78
CA TYR A 70 4.31 19.04 -0.13
C TYR A 70 5.63 19.41 0.55
N GLU A 71 6.45 20.24 -0.11
CA GLU A 71 7.68 20.74 0.48
C GLU A 71 7.42 21.61 1.71
N GLU A 72 6.47 22.54 1.63
CA GLU A 72 6.08 23.44 2.72
C GLU A 72 5.57 22.65 3.93
N PHE A 73 4.61 21.73 3.71
CA PHE A 73 4.07 20.90 4.78
C PHE A 73 5.15 20.05 5.44
N CYS A 74 6.04 19.44 4.64
CA CYS A 74 7.13 18.65 5.20
C CYS A 74 8.12 19.49 6.00
N ARG A 75 8.51 20.69 5.52
CA ARG A 75 9.44 21.57 6.25
C ARG A 75 8.86 22.00 7.59
N ASP A 76 7.59 22.33 7.59
CA ASP A 76 6.89 22.92 8.73
C ASP A 76 6.34 21.93 9.74
N ALA A 77 6.22 20.65 9.41
CA ALA A 77 5.76 19.60 10.31
C ALA A 77 6.72 19.38 11.49
N ASP A 78 6.22 18.94 12.64
CA ASP A 78 7.04 18.44 13.76
C ASP A 78 7.65 17.07 13.43
N ALA A 79 6.88 16.21 12.73
CA ALA A 79 7.39 14.94 12.18
C ALA A 79 6.86 14.68 10.77
N VAL A 80 7.64 13.96 9.97
CA VAL A 80 7.22 13.47 8.65
C VAL A 80 7.23 11.95 8.67
N VAL A 81 6.17 11.34 8.13
CA VAL A 81 6.00 9.89 8.02
C VAL A 81 5.85 9.51 6.56
N CYS A 82 6.38 8.36 6.16
CA CYS A 82 6.23 7.82 4.82
C CYS A 82 6.22 6.29 4.82
N PRO A 83 5.76 5.62 3.74
CA PRO A 83 5.60 4.17 3.74
C PRO A 83 6.89 3.38 3.47
N THR A 84 7.91 3.96 2.84
CA THR A 84 9.08 3.24 2.34
C THR A 84 10.37 4.03 2.51
N GLU A 85 11.52 3.32 2.53
CA GLU A 85 12.85 3.94 2.53
C GLU A 85 13.08 4.81 1.29
N GLU A 86 12.57 4.38 0.13
CA GLU A 86 12.65 5.14 -1.11
C GLU A 86 11.92 6.49 -0.99
N MET A 87 10.73 6.50 -0.38
CA MET A 87 10.01 7.74 -0.13
C MET A 87 10.73 8.61 0.90
N ALA A 88 11.32 8.04 1.94
CA ALA A 88 12.12 8.79 2.92
C ALA A 88 13.31 9.48 2.25
N ARG A 89 14.04 8.79 1.35
CA ARG A 89 15.11 9.40 0.55
C ARG A 89 14.60 10.55 -0.33
N ARG A 90 13.43 10.37 -0.96
CA ARG A 90 12.79 11.44 -1.76
C ARG A 90 12.46 12.65 -0.90
N ILE A 91 11.86 12.48 0.27
CA ILE A 91 11.59 13.56 1.21
C ILE A 91 12.88 14.28 1.57
N HIS A 92 13.93 13.54 1.92
CA HIS A 92 15.23 14.12 2.25
C HIS A 92 15.84 14.92 1.06
N GLU A 93 15.75 14.41 -0.18
CA GLU A 93 16.22 15.11 -1.38
C GLU A 93 15.57 16.50 -1.57
N TYR A 94 14.26 16.63 -1.26
CA TYR A 94 13.50 17.87 -1.49
C TYR A 94 13.53 18.84 -0.32
N VAL A 95 13.46 18.33 0.90
CA VAL A 95 13.25 19.19 2.08
C VAL A 95 14.33 19.06 3.15
N GLN A 96 15.33 18.21 2.95
CA GLN A 96 16.45 17.97 3.89
C GLN A 96 15.95 17.57 5.29
N LYS A 97 14.85 16.79 5.35
CA LYS A 97 14.22 16.35 6.59
C LYS A 97 14.15 14.83 6.63
N GLU A 98 14.46 14.27 7.80
CA GLU A 98 14.30 12.83 8.04
C GLU A 98 12.83 12.47 8.16
N ALA A 99 12.45 11.31 7.62
CA ALA A 99 11.10 10.79 7.70
C ALA A 99 11.06 9.45 8.43
N HIS A 100 10.05 9.26 9.27
CA HIS A 100 9.77 8.00 9.93
C HIS A 100 9.13 7.02 8.94
N ILE A 101 9.65 5.80 8.84
CA ILE A 101 9.15 4.80 7.91
C ILE A 101 8.07 3.96 8.60
N ILE A 102 6.82 4.20 8.21
CA ILE A 102 5.66 3.46 8.68
C ILE A 102 4.92 2.90 7.46
N PRO A 103 5.10 1.62 7.12
CA PRO A 103 4.40 1.01 5.98
C PRO A 103 2.89 0.83 6.25
N ASP A 104 2.14 0.49 5.19
CA ASP A 104 0.72 0.16 5.34
C ASP A 104 0.54 -1.16 6.09
N SER A 105 -0.46 -1.21 6.96
CA SER A 105 -0.88 -2.47 7.58
C SER A 105 -1.68 -3.34 6.60
N TRP A 106 -1.74 -4.64 6.86
CA TRP A 106 -2.69 -5.51 6.18
C TRP A 106 -4.11 -5.34 6.72
N GLU A 107 -5.13 -5.62 5.89
CA GLU A 107 -6.55 -5.55 6.27
C GLU A 107 -7.25 -6.91 6.25
N ASN A 108 -6.74 -7.87 5.48
CA ASN A 108 -7.38 -9.17 5.35
C ASN A 108 -6.83 -10.14 6.40
N ARG A 109 -7.71 -10.96 6.96
CA ARG A 109 -7.28 -12.09 7.82
C ARG A 109 -6.48 -13.09 6.99
N GLY A 110 -5.50 -13.73 7.61
CA GLY A 110 -4.74 -14.80 6.97
C GLY A 110 -5.67 -15.96 6.58
N LEU A 111 -5.84 -16.17 5.26
CA LEU A 111 -6.55 -17.30 4.71
C LEU A 111 -5.55 -18.34 4.22
N PRO A 112 -5.84 -19.65 4.35
CA PRO A 112 -4.97 -20.68 3.77
C PRO A 112 -4.94 -20.55 2.25
N HIS A 113 -3.80 -20.88 1.64
CA HIS A 113 -3.73 -21.00 0.20
C HIS A 113 -4.62 -22.17 -0.27
N ALA A 114 -5.49 -21.88 -1.22
CA ALA A 114 -6.27 -22.91 -1.92
C ALA A 114 -5.57 -23.30 -3.22
N GLU A 115 -5.45 -24.61 -3.48
CA GLU A 115 -4.93 -25.10 -4.74
C GLU A 115 -5.85 -24.71 -5.91
N GLY A 116 -5.25 -24.28 -7.02
CA GLY A 116 -5.99 -23.90 -8.21
C GLY A 116 -5.23 -22.91 -9.09
N GLU A 117 -5.85 -22.57 -10.21
CA GLU A 117 -5.32 -21.66 -11.22
C GLU A 117 -6.30 -20.50 -11.52
N LYS A 118 -6.98 -19.99 -10.49
CA LYS A 118 -7.78 -18.76 -10.60
C LYS A 118 -6.87 -17.58 -10.38
N PHE A 119 -6.71 -16.79 -11.43
CA PHE A 119 -5.84 -15.64 -11.43
C PHE A 119 -6.63 -14.35 -11.23
N LEU A 120 -6.03 -13.39 -10.54
CA LEU A 120 -6.60 -12.09 -10.27
C LEU A 120 -5.59 -10.99 -10.63
N TRP A 121 -6.06 -9.98 -11.32
CA TRP A 121 -5.42 -8.67 -11.30
C TRP A 121 -6.35 -7.67 -10.61
N LEU A 122 -5.80 -6.90 -9.67
CA LEU A 122 -6.53 -5.83 -9.01
C LEU A 122 -5.72 -4.53 -9.05
N GLY A 123 -6.37 -3.43 -9.37
CA GLY A 123 -5.69 -2.15 -9.50
C GLY A 123 -6.64 -1.00 -9.78
N HIS A 124 -6.13 0.22 -9.65
CA HIS A 124 -6.86 1.40 -10.09
C HIS A 124 -6.95 1.41 -11.62
N GLN A 125 -8.05 1.94 -12.18
CA GLN A 125 -8.25 2.01 -13.64
C GLN A 125 -7.11 2.73 -14.38
N LEU A 126 -6.45 3.69 -13.77
CA LEU A 126 -5.27 4.36 -14.36
C LEU A 126 -4.05 3.43 -14.52
N ASN A 127 -4.05 2.27 -13.86
CA ASN A 127 -2.97 1.28 -13.95
C ASN A 127 -3.29 0.14 -14.94
N LEU A 128 -4.35 0.24 -15.72
CA LEU A 128 -4.69 -0.78 -16.75
C LEU A 128 -3.56 -1.04 -17.73
N ASN A 129 -2.74 -0.03 -18.02
CA ASN A 129 -1.55 -0.16 -18.86
C ASN A 129 -0.49 -1.13 -18.29
N GLU A 130 -0.58 -1.51 -17.01
CA GLU A 130 0.31 -2.53 -16.41
C GLU A 130 -0.08 -3.94 -16.86
N ILE A 131 -1.38 -4.25 -16.98
CA ILE A 131 -1.89 -5.59 -17.28
C ILE A 131 -2.25 -5.79 -18.77
N LEU A 132 -2.67 -4.76 -19.45
CA LEU A 132 -3.13 -4.83 -20.86
C LEU A 132 -2.13 -5.48 -21.83
N PRO A 133 -0.80 -5.28 -21.71
CA PRO A 133 0.18 -5.95 -22.58
C PRO A 133 0.14 -7.48 -22.50
N TYR A 134 -0.39 -8.02 -21.42
CA TYR A 134 -0.48 -9.47 -21.18
C TYR A 134 -1.84 -10.05 -21.53
N LYS A 135 -2.85 -9.22 -21.93
CA LYS A 135 -4.24 -9.63 -22.17
C LYS A 135 -4.34 -10.87 -23.06
N GLN A 136 -3.69 -10.86 -24.22
CA GLN A 136 -3.75 -11.99 -25.16
C GLN A 136 -3.17 -13.30 -24.58
N MET A 137 -2.08 -13.19 -23.85
CA MET A 137 -1.48 -14.34 -23.17
C MET A 137 -2.37 -14.90 -22.07
N LEU A 138 -3.10 -14.01 -21.38
CA LEU A 138 -3.94 -14.36 -20.23
C LEU A 138 -5.32 -14.93 -20.64
N LEU A 139 -5.74 -14.84 -21.91
CA LEU A 139 -7.02 -15.41 -22.39
C LEU A 139 -7.19 -16.91 -22.13
N ARG A 140 -6.11 -17.65 -21.96
CA ARG A 140 -6.10 -19.10 -21.71
C ARG A 140 -6.16 -19.48 -20.22
N TYR A 141 -6.24 -18.50 -19.33
CA TYR A 141 -6.29 -18.68 -17.89
C TYR A 141 -7.65 -18.19 -17.35
N ASP A 142 -8.08 -18.74 -16.23
CA ASP A 142 -9.26 -18.27 -15.49
C ASP A 142 -8.91 -16.93 -14.80
N MET A 143 -9.10 -15.84 -15.52
CA MET A 143 -8.71 -14.49 -15.10
C MET A 143 -9.89 -13.67 -14.63
N THR A 144 -9.77 -13.12 -13.42
CA THR A 144 -10.62 -12.05 -12.90
C THR A 144 -9.86 -10.72 -12.91
N TYR A 145 -10.51 -9.66 -13.36
CA TYR A 145 -10.00 -8.28 -13.28
C TYR A 145 -10.89 -7.48 -12.32
N CYS A 146 -10.31 -6.87 -11.27
CA CYS A 146 -11.03 -6.06 -10.31
C CYS A 146 -10.49 -4.63 -10.34
N THR A 147 -11.30 -3.70 -10.89
CA THR A 147 -10.90 -2.31 -11.12
C THR A 147 -12.11 -1.39 -11.21
N GLY A 148 -11.85 -0.07 -11.37
CA GLY A 148 -12.89 0.90 -11.69
C GLY A 148 -13.47 0.73 -13.11
N PRO A 149 -14.54 1.46 -13.45
CA PRO A 149 -15.16 1.42 -14.77
C PRO A 149 -14.16 1.67 -15.90
N ASN A 150 -14.23 0.84 -16.95
CA ASN A 150 -13.38 0.97 -18.15
C ASN A 150 -14.02 0.23 -19.31
N ASP A 151 -13.64 0.59 -20.56
CA ASP A 151 -14.19 0.01 -21.78
C ASP A 151 -13.26 -1.06 -22.40
N VAL A 152 -12.20 -1.47 -21.71
CA VAL A 152 -11.14 -2.30 -22.28
C VAL A 152 -11.17 -3.74 -21.76
N LEU A 153 -11.57 -3.94 -20.50
CA LEU A 153 -11.63 -5.23 -19.84
C LEU A 153 -13.01 -5.45 -19.24
N GLU A 154 -13.55 -6.66 -19.44
CA GLU A 154 -14.63 -7.11 -18.58
C GLU A 154 -14.10 -7.26 -17.17
N CYS A 155 -14.67 -6.53 -16.21
CA CYS A 155 -14.15 -6.44 -14.88
C CYS A 155 -15.22 -6.46 -13.80
N VAL A 156 -14.84 -6.93 -12.62
CA VAL A 156 -15.61 -6.77 -11.40
C VAL A 156 -15.37 -5.36 -10.88
N PRO A 157 -16.43 -4.56 -10.62
CA PRO A 157 -16.27 -3.22 -10.09
C PRO A 157 -15.59 -3.24 -8.72
N TRP A 158 -14.54 -2.42 -8.57
CA TRP A 158 -13.80 -2.36 -7.32
C TRP A 158 -14.61 -1.69 -6.21
N SER A 159 -14.64 -2.32 -5.06
CA SER A 159 -14.98 -1.75 -3.76
C SER A 159 -14.14 -2.45 -2.68
N THR A 160 -14.10 -1.92 -1.48
CA THR A 160 -13.35 -2.56 -0.38
C THR A 160 -13.86 -3.97 -0.08
N SER A 161 -15.18 -4.16 -0.05
CA SER A 161 -15.80 -5.48 0.16
C SER A 161 -15.53 -6.43 -1.00
N MET A 162 -15.62 -5.93 -2.24
CA MET A 162 -15.37 -6.71 -3.44
C MET A 162 -13.92 -7.14 -3.53
N GLN A 163 -12.97 -6.27 -3.19
CA GLN A 163 -11.55 -6.63 -3.12
C GLN A 163 -11.31 -7.85 -2.23
N GLY A 164 -11.90 -7.87 -1.02
CA GLY A 164 -11.80 -9.03 -0.12
C GLY A 164 -12.39 -10.30 -0.71
N GLN A 165 -13.55 -10.20 -1.39
CA GLN A 165 -14.23 -11.34 -2.01
C GLN A 165 -13.42 -11.93 -3.17
N VAL A 166 -12.96 -11.12 -4.12
CA VAL A 166 -12.18 -11.61 -5.27
C VAL A 166 -10.83 -12.18 -4.84
N LEU A 167 -10.18 -11.60 -3.84
CA LEU A 167 -8.96 -12.15 -3.26
C LEU A 167 -9.21 -13.53 -2.64
N ALA A 168 -10.27 -13.69 -1.84
CA ALA A 168 -10.61 -14.97 -1.21
C ALA A 168 -11.01 -16.07 -2.22
N GLN A 169 -11.43 -15.70 -3.43
CA GLN A 169 -11.81 -16.62 -4.50
C GLN A 169 -10.68 -16.93 -5.48
N SER A 170 -9.53 -16.28 -5.34
CA SER A 170 -8.39 -16.40 -6.25
C SER A 170 -7.25 -17.21 -5.61
N ASN A 171 -6.42 -17.80 -6.46
CA ASN A 171 -5.24 -18.55 -6.01
C ASN A 171 -3.94 -17.81 -6.29
N VAL A 172 -3.91 -17.01 -7.35
CA VAL A 172 -2.73 -16.29 -7.81
C VAL A 172 -3.09 -14.84 -8.15
N VAL A 173 -2.31 -13.89 -7.66
CA VAL A 173 -2.47 -12.47 -7.98
C VAL A 173 -1.32 -12.00 -8.87
N LEU A 174 -1.66 -11.32 -9.96
CA LEU A 174 -0.71 -10.68 -10.88
C LEU A 174 -0.55 -9.20 -10.53
N LEU A 175 0.69 -8.76 -10.29
CA LEU A 175 1.03 -7.36 -10.00
C LEU A 175 2.19 -6.88 -10.91
N PRO A 176 1.96 -6.78 -12.23
CA PRO A 176 2.98 -6.38 -13.20
C PRO A 176 3.15 -4.86 -13.23
N ASN A 177 3.82 -4.29 -12.25
CA ASN A 177 4.16 -2.88 -12.26
C ASN A 177 5.14 -2.57 -13.38
N LYS A 178 4.92 -1.49 -14.12
CA LYS A 178 5.83 -1.03 -15.20
C LYS A 178 6.99 -0.21 -14.67
N GLU A 179 6.77 0.56 -13.62
CA GLU A 179 7.71 1.54 -13.10
C GLU A 179 7.96 1.32 -11.61
N GLU A 180 9.10 1.80 -11.14
CA GLU A 180 9.36 1.89 -9.71
C GLU A 180 8.30 2.75 -9.04
N THR A 181 7.93 2.38 -7.84
CA THR A 181 6.98 3.14 -7.02
C THR A 181 7.55 3.33 -5.63
N TYR A 182 7.23 4.46 -5.04
CA TYR A 182 7.60 4.82 -3.66
C TYR A 182 6.52 4.44 -2.64
N LYS A 183 5.39 3.89 -3.14
CA LYS A 183 4.25 3.48 -2.32
C LYS A 183 4.53 2.17 -1.58
N SER A 184 3.77 1.91 -0.53
CA SER A 184 3.78 0.62 0.15
C SER A 184 3.36 -0.53 -0.78
N ALA A 185 3.87 -1.74 -0.52
CA ALA A 185 3.50 -2.98 -1.22
C ALA A 185 2.11 -3.52 -0.79
N ASN A 186 1.15 -2.66 -0.45
CA ASN A 186 -0.12 -3.05 0.15
C ASN A 186 -0.93 -4.08 -0.66
N ARG A 187 -0.92 -4.00 -2.01
CA ARG A 187 -1.59 -4.98 -2.87
C ARG A 187 -0.97 -6.37 -2.72
N LEU A 188 0.38 -6.43 -2.68
CA LEU A 188 1.13 -7.68 -2.48
C LEU A 188 0.88 -8.26 -1.09
N ILE A 189 0.97 -7.43 -0.06
CA ILE A 189 0.73 -7.79 1.34
C ILE A 189 -0.68 -8.38 1.51
N ASN A 190 -1.70 -7.68 1.02
CA ASN A 190 -3.08 -8.12 1.12
C ASN A 190 -3.37 -9.38 0.30
N ALA A 191 -2.72 -9.57 -0.85
CA ALA A 191 -2.84 -10.78 -1.65
C ALA A 191 -2.29 -12.01 -0.91
N ILE A 192 -1.07 -11.92 -0.36
CA ILE A 192 -0.48 -13.02 0.42
C ILE A 192 -1.34 -13.32 1.67
N MET A 193 -1.79 -12.29 2.39
CA MET A 193 -2.66 -12.48 3.55
C MET A 193 -4.00 -13.12 3.19
N ALA A 194 -4.54 -12.87 2.00
CA ALA A 194 -5.73 -13.54 1.49
C ALA A 194 -5.49 -14.98 0.98
N GLY A 195 -4.28 -15.52 1.13
CA GLY A 195 -3.93 -16.87 0.68
C GLY A 195 -3.51 -16.97 -0.77
N CYS A 196 -3.30 -15.85 -1.47
CA CYS A 196 -2.90 -15.88 -2.86
C CYS A 196 -1.37 -15.92 -3.01
N PHE A 197 -0.88 -16.74 -3.94
CA PHE A 197 0.50 -16.61 -4.41
C PHE A 197 0.62 -15.38 -5.32
N VAL A 198 1.72 -14.63 -5.22
CA VAL A 198 1.89 -13.39 -6.00
C VAL A 198 2.94 -13.54 -7.08
N ILE A 199 2.57 -13.15 -8.31
CA ILE A 199 3.49 -12.91 -9.42
C ILE A 199 3.63 -11.39 -9.56
N GLY A 200 4.76 -10.83 -9.14
CA GLY A 200 5.01 -9.38 -9.12
C GLY A 200 6.19 -8.97 -9.97
N SER A 201 6.29 -7.67 -10.26
CA SER A 201 7.46 -7.10 -10.89
C SER A 201 8.63 -7.00 -9.91
N LYS A 202 9.86 -7.09 -10.46
CA LYS A 202 11.10 -6.94 -9.69
C LYS A 202 11.41 -5.45 -9.46
N ILE A 203 10.58 -4.80 -8.66
CA ILE A 203 10.76 -3.42 -8.21
C ILE A 203 11.24 -3.37 -6.76
N VAL A 204 11.79 -2.23 -6.33
CA VAL A 204 12.46 -2.10 -5.02
C VAL A 204 11.53 -2.51 -3.87
N ILE A 205 10.31 -1.97 -3.83
CA ILE A 205 9.36 -2.22 -2.74
C ILE A 205 8.91 -3.68 -2.61
N ASN A 206 9.08 -4.49 -3.66
CA ASN A 206 8.72 -5.90 -3.64
C ASN A 206 9.87 -6.81 -3.21
N ARG A 207 11.12 -6.30 -3.17
CA ARG A 207 12.33 -7.13 -2.97
C ARG A 207 12.36 -7.91 -1.66
N GLU A 208 11.80 -7.34 -0.60
CA GLU A 208 11.72 -8.01 0.71
C GLU A 208 10.85 -9.27 0.68
N PHE A 209 9.88 -9.34 -0.26
CA PHE A 209 8.95 -10.47 -0.42
C PHE A 209 9.46 -11.55 -1.40
N LYS A 210 10.69 -11.42 -1.93
CA LYS A 210 11.24 -12.32 -2.97
C LYS A 210 11.26 -13.80 -2.60
N HIS A 211 11.24 -14.12 -1.31
CA HIS A 211 11.23 -15.50 -0.83
C HIS A 211 9.82 -16.12 -0.79
N PHE A 212 8.77 -15.31 -0.88
CA PHE A 212 7.37 -15.72 -0.72
C PHE A 212 6.56 -15.57 -2.01
N CYS A 213 7.12 -14.96 -3.04
CA CYS A 213 6.45 -14.69 -4.31
C CYS A 213 7.43 -14.79 -5.47
N TYR A 214 6.90 -14.87 -6.68
CA TYR A 214 7.73 -14.78 -7.89
C TYR A 214 7.88 -13.30 -8.28
N LEU A 215 9.12 -12.82 -8.37
CA LEU A 215 9.42 -11.46 -8.84
C LEU A 215 10.13 -11.52 -10.18
N GLY A 216 9.43 -11.17 -11.25
CA GLY A 216 9.99 -11.20 -12.59
C GLY A 216 8.93 -11.07 -13.69
N PRO A 217 9.26 -11.46 -14.94
CA PRO A 217 8.34 -11.42 -16.06
C PRO A 217 7.09 -12.28 -15.81
N VAL A 218 5.91 -11.78 -16.16
CA VAL A 218 4.62 -12.50 -15.97
C VAL A 218 4.66 -13.92 -16.54
N LYS A 219 5.22 -14.08 -17.76
CA LYS A 219 5.34 -15.41 -18.39
C LYS A 219 6.12 -16.42 -17.52
N GLY A 220 7.25 -15.98 -16.96
CA GLY A 220 8.05 -16.82 -16.06
C GLY A 220 7.30 -17.17 -14.77
N GLY A 221 6.54 -16.22 -14.22
CA GLY A 221 5.69 -16.46 -13.05
C GLY A 221 4.57 -17.46 -13.30
N LEU A 222 3.93 -17.41 -14.46
CA LEU A 222 2.92 -18.39 -14.86
C LEU A 222 3.53 -19.81 -14.98
N GLN A 223 4.72 -19.93 -15.57
CA GLN A 223 5.46 -21.19 -15.64
C GLN A 223 5.85 -21.70 -14.24
N PHE A 224 6.27 -20.79 -13.35
CA PHE A 224 6.60 -21.13 -11.97
C PHE A 224 5.38 -21.72 -11.24
N VAL A 225 4.22 -21.08 -11.32
CA VAL A 225 2.98 -21.57 -10.70
C VAL A 225 2.62 -22.96 -11.22
N GLN A 226 2.75 -23.20 -12.52
CA GLN A 226 2.46 -24.53 -13.12
C GLN A 226 3.45 -25.62 -12.69
N GLY A 227 4.74 -25.26 -12.54
CA GLY A 227 5.81 -26.21 -12.19
C GLY A 227 5.92 -26.51 -10.70
N TYR A 228 5.48 -25.62 -9.83
CA TYR A 228 5.72 -25.68 -8.37
C TYR A 228 4.42 -25.61 -7.55
N LYS A 229 3.33 -26.20 -8.04
CA LYS A 229 2.00 -26.15 -7.37
C LYS A 229 2.04 -26.62 -5.91
N SER A 230 2.78 -27.68 -5.62
CA SER A 230 2.92 -28.24 -4.27
C SER A 230 3.63 -27.33 -3.27
N GLU A 231 4.49 -26.44 -3.75
CA GLU A 231 5.28 -25.53 -2.92
C GLU A 231 4.58 -24.21 -2.62
N LEU A 232 3.59 -23.82 -3.44
CA LEU A 232 2.93 -22.51 -3.30
C LEU A 232 2.30 -22.32 -1.92
N ASN A 233 1.69 -23.36 -1.35
CA ASN A 233 1.09 -23.28 -0.02
C ASN A 233 2.15 -22.98 1.07
N ALA A 234 3.34 -23.57 0.97
CA ALA A 234 4.43 -23.33 1.92
C ALA A 234 4.93 -21.88 1.80
N LEU A 235 5.14 -21.38 0.56
CA LEU A 235 5.59 -20.03 0.29
C LEU A 235 4.58 -18.98 0.79
N VAL A 236 3.29 -19.15 0.50
CA VAL A 236 2.23 -18.25 0.98
C VAL A 236 2.18 -18.24 2.50
N ARG A 237 2.24 -19.41 3.16
CA ARG A 237 2.23 -19.50 4.62
C ARG A 237 3.43 -18.83 5.26
N GLU A 238 4.61 -18.96 4.69
CA GLU A 238 5.82 -18.30 5.15
C GLU A 238 5.71 -16.77 4.98
N GLY A 239 5.21 -16.32 3.83
CA GLY A 239 4.91 -14.91 3.57
C GLY A 239 3.89 -14.33 4.55
N GLN A 240 2.83 -15.07 4.88
CA GLN A 240 1.85 -14.66 5.88
C GLN A 240 2.47 -14.48 7.27
N ARG A 241 3.34 -15.40 7.71
CA ARG A 241 4.05 -15.26 8.99
C ARG A 241 4.92 -14.00 9.00
N TYR A 242 5.68 -13.78 7.93
CA TYR A 242 6.51 -12.58 7.79
C TYR A 242 5.67 -11.30 7.87
N ILE A 243 4.55 -11.26 7.14
CA ILE A 243 3.64 -10.10 7.10
C ILE A 243 2.97 -9.89 8.47
N GLN A 244 2.53 -10.93 9.15
CA GLN A 244 1.97 -10.82 10.51
C GLN A 244 2.95 -10.22 11.50
N MET A 245 4.23 -10.59 11.42
CA MET A 245 5.27 -10.10 12.32
C MET A 245 5.66 -8.64 12.04
N ASN A 246 5.58 -8.16 10.80
CA ASN A 246 6.15 -6.87 10.39
C ASN A 246 5.11 -5.83 9.98
N TYR A 247 3.89 -6.25 9.58
CA TYR A 247 2.86 -5.40 8.97
C TYR A 247 1.49 -5.52 9.65
N SER A 248 1.39 -6.16 10.81
CA SER A 248 0.10 -6.21 11.51
C SER A 248 -0.32 -4.82 11.96
N PRO A 249 -1.65 -4.53 12.04
CA PRO A 249 -2.14 -3.26 12.54
C PRO A 249 -1.55 -2.89 13.90
N GLU A 250 -1.30 -3.89 14.77
CA GLU A 250 -0.64 -3.68 16.07
C GLU A 250 0.82 -3.23 15.92
N VAL A 251 1.60 -3.85 15.05
CA VAL A 251 2.99 -3.45 14.79
C VAL A 251 3.05 -2.05 14.21
N ILE A 252 2.17 -1.74 13.25
CA ILE A 252 2.08 -0.42 12.63
C ILE A 252 1.59 0.62 13.64
N GLY A 253 0.60 0.29 14.48
CA GLY A 253 0.13 1.17 15.55
C GLY A 253 1.23 1.54 16.53
N ARG A 254 2.09 0.59 16.94
CA ARG A 254 3.26 0.89 17.79
C ARG A 254 4.27 1.81 17.13
N LYS A 255 4.47 1.70 15.81
CA LYS A 255 5.33 2.65 15.08
C LYS A 255 4.75 4.07 15.09
N TRP A 256 3.44 4.21 14.89
CA TRP A 256 2.75 5.50 15.02
C TRP A 256 2.86 6.05 16.44
N GLN A 257 2.64 5.21 17.46
CA GLN A 257 2.80 5.57 18.86
C GLN A 257 4.19 6.17 19.12
N SER A 258 5.25 5.50 18.63
CA SER A 258 6.64 5.97 18.80
C SER A 258 6.89 7.35 18.16
N VAL A 259 6.25 7.65 17.04
CA VAL A 259 6.33 8.99 16.41
C VAL A 259 5.64 10.01 17.30
N PHE A 260 4.41 9.72 17.77
CA PHE A 260 3.66 10.65 18.62
C PHE A 260 4.36 10.92 19.97
N ASP A 261 5.00 9.92 20.55
CA ASP A 261 5.75 10.06 21.80
C ASP A 261 7.06 10.86 21.64
N SER A 262 7.52 11.04 20.38
CA SER A 262 8.78 11.75 20.09
C SER A 262 8.64 13.24 19.83
N ILE A 263 7.41 13.80 19.77
CA ILE A 263 7.12 15.19 19.37
C ILE A 263 6.38 16.01 20.50
#